data_55724640e141ab23306b9e5b6c5ed4f9
#
_entry.id   55724640e141ab23306b9e5b6c5ed4f9
#
_cell.length_a   1.000
_cell.length_b   1.000
_cell.length_c   1.000
_cell.angle_alpha   90.00
_cell.angle_beta   90.00
_cell.angle_gamma   90.00
#
_symmetry.space_group_name_H-M   'P 1'
#
loop_
_entity.id
_entity.type
_entity.pdbx_description
1 polymer ?
#
loop_
_entity_poly.entity_id
_entity_poly.type
_entity_poly.pdbx_seq_one_letter_code
_entity_poly.pdbx_strand_id
1 'polypeptide(L)'
;MKKIVNLFFFLLHLSFMSTAQTYTLPNLPFALDAYEPFIDAQTMEIHHSKHHAAYVSNLNKAISGSAMEKISMNDLLMYASFRSATVRNNAGGHYNHSLFWEILAPTTAQKPITSELQTAIINQYSSLDSLKILLNQAAATRFGSGWAWLVVTPEGKLAVYSTANQDNPIMDISKERGIPILGIDVWEHAYYLKYQNKRGDYLGAIWNLINWRVVSDKYAAALNDPLLKELEKDNWLAIKEFHKVMAQTFHPAEENNLAPLRTRSGELYAKAILLKNSTPPASANNDKVQEALSRLEKQCLDIHTLVQKPAKNEVAKDALLFEKITKAHDIFHEVEGLCHD
;
A
#
# COMPACT_ATOMS: atom_id res chain seq x y z
N MET A 1 5.44 63.17 -31.99
CA MET A 1 4.91 62.73 -30.67
C MET A 1 4.37 61.31 -30.80
N LYS A 2 5.16 60.30 -30.38
CA LYS A 2 4.77 58.86 -30.42
C LYS A 2 4.13 58.54 -29.06
N LYS A 3 2.84 58.15 -29.04
CA LYS A 3 2.17 57.65 -27.84
C LYS A 3 2.55 56.19 -27.61
N ILE A 4 3.20 55.95 -26.47
CA ILE A 4 3.50 54.59 -25.97
C ILE A 4 2.23 54.13 -25.22
N VAL A 5 1.58 53.09 -25.73
CA VAL A 5 0.48 52.40 -25.04
C VAL A 5 1.12 51.27 -24.19
N ASN A 6 1.13 51.46 -22.88
CA ASN A 6 1.51 50.41 -21.94
C ASN A 6 0.35 49.43 -21.76
N LEU A 7 0.51 48.21 -22.28
CA LEU A 7 -0.42 47.09 -22.08
C LEU A 7 -0.04 46.36 -20.79
N PHE A 8 -0.79 46.62 -19.72
CA PHE A 8 -0.68 45.86 -18.48
C PHE A 8 -1.32 44.47 -18.66
N PHE A 9 -0.49 43.41 -18.74
CA PHE A 9 -0.97 42.04 -18.63
C PHE A 9 -1.30 41.74 -17.16
N PHE A 10 -2.59 41.68 -16.83
CA PHE A 10 -3.07 41.13 -15.56
C PHE A 10 -3.01 39.58 -15.65
N LEU A 11 -1.98 38.99 -15.06
CA LEU A 11 -1.93 37.53 -14.84
C LEU A 11 -2.95 37.18 -13.77
N LEU A 12 -4.11 36.68 -14.21
CA LEU A 12 -5.12 36.10 -13.35
C LEU A 12 -4.56 34.77 -12.78
N HIS A 13 -4.04 34.79 -11.54
CA HIS A 13 -3.73 33.60 -10.81
C HIS A 13 -5.04 32.90 -10.43
N LEU A 14 -5.48 31.93 -11.22
CA LEU A 14 -6.50 30.97 -10.78
C LEU A 14 -5.89 30.11 -9.66
N SER A 15 -6.11 30.50 -8.41
CA SER A 15 -5.89 29.64 -7.27
C SER A 15 -6.94 28.53 -7.34
N PHE A 16 -6.54 27.34 -7.77
CA PHE A 16 -7.34 26.14 -7.54
C PHE A 16 -7.44 25.93 -6.02
N MET A 17 -8.55 26.36 -5.45
CA MET A 17 -8.92 25.96 -4.09
C MET A 17 -9.23 24.45 -4.13
N SER A 18 -8.25 23.64 -3.83
CA SER A 18 -8.48 22.22 -3.52
C SER A 18 -9.34 22.19 -2.27
N THR A 19 -10.57 21.74 -2.39
CA THR A 19 -11.47 21.53 -1.24
C THR A 19 -10.87 20.44 -0.35
N ALA A 20 -10.82 20.68 0.96
CA ALA A 20 -10.41 19.68 1.93
C ALA A 20 -11.29 18.43 1.79
N GLN A 21 -10.68 17.26 1.70
CA GLN A 21 -11.40 15.99 1.57
C GLN A 21 -11.87 15.57 2.96
N THR A 22 -13.18 15.56 3.17
CA THR A 22 -13.79 15.05 4.41
C THR A 22 -14.38 13.68 4.15
N TYR A 23 -13.92 12.67 4.88
CA TYR A 23 -14.45 11.32 4.79
C TYR A 23 -15.81 11.24 5.49
N THR A 24 -16.73 10.47 4.93
CA THR A 24 -18.09 10.30 5.46
C THR A 24 -18.39 8.83 5.69
N LEU A 25 -19.19 8.56 6.72
CA LEU A 25 -19.69 7.21 6.97
C LEU A 25 -20.64 6.81 5.83
N PRO A 26 -20.33 5.78 5.03
CA PRO A 26 -21.24 5.32 3.99
C PRO A 26 -22.51 4.72 4.58
N ASN A 27 -23.65 4.89 3.92
CA ASN A 27 -24.86 4.19 4.30
C ASN A 27 -24.71 2.67 4.08
N LEU A 28 -25.33 1.88 4.95
CA LEU A 28 -25.47 0.44 4.69
C LEU A 28 -26.37 0.20 3.47
N PRO A 29 -26.03 -0.78 2.61
CA PRO A 29 -26.84 -1.08 1.43
C PRO A 29 -28.20 -1.74 1.79
N PHE A 30 -28.32 -2.31 3.00
CA PHE A 30 -29.51 -3.00 3.49
C PHE A 30 -29.80 -2.62 4.94
N ALA A 31 -31.02 -2.90 5.42
CA ALA A 31 -31.40 -2.67 6.80
C ALA A 31 -30.56 -3.51 7.78
N LEU A 32 -30.44 -3.07 9.02
CA LEU A 32 -29.60 -3.70 10.03
C LEU A 32 -29.93 -5.18 10.29
N ASP A 33 -31.21 -5.53 10.23
CA ASP A 33 -31.73 -6.89 10.43
C ASP A 33 -31.71 -7.76 9.16
N ALA A 34 -31.36 -7.19 8.01
CA ALA A 34 -31.37 -7.93 6.75
C ALA A 34 -30.33 -9.07 6.69
N TYR A 35 -29.34 -9.05 7.57
CA TYR A 35 -28.27 -10.05 7.63
C TYR A 35 -28.55 -11.22 8.56
N GLU A 36 -29.74 -11.19 9.23
CA GLU A 36 -30.19 -12.31 10.04
C GLU A 36 -30.43 -13.56 9.15
N PRO A 37 -30.23 -14.77 9.66
CA PRO A 37 -29.84 -15.11 11.04
C PRO A 37 -28.29 -15.17 11.22
N PHE A 38 -27.48 -14.71 10.27
CA PHE A 38 -26.03 -14.89 10.25
C PHE A 38 -25.28 -13.82 11.04
N ILE A 39 -25.70 -12.55 10.94
CA ILE A 39 -25.23 -11.44 11.79
C ILE A 39 -26.46 -10.78 12.36
N ASP A 40 -26.52 -10.58 13.68
CA ASP A 40 -27.64 -9.95 14.35
C ASP A 40 -27.69 -8.43 14.16
N ALA A 41 -28.88 -7.85 14.22
CA ALA A 41 -29.10 -6.42 14.00
C ALA A 41 -28.32 -5.54 14.99
N GLN A 42 -28.14 -5.98 16.23
CA GLN A 42 -27.37 -5.24 17.23
C GLN A 42 -25.88 -5.21 16.89
N THR A 43 -25.32 -6.32 16.43
CA THR A 43 -23.95 -6.37 15.90
C THR A 43 -23.80 -5.37 14.75
N MET A 44 -24.72 -5.38 13.77
CA MET A 44 -24.67 -4.47 12.62
C MET A 44 -24.74 -3.00 13.02
N GLU A 45 -25.63 -2.65 13.98
CA GLU A 45 -25.75 -1.28 14.49
C GLU A 45 -24.45 -0.82 15.16
N ILE A 46 -23.90 -1.60 16.07
CA ILE A 46 -22.68 -1.25 16.81
C ILE A 46 -21.49 -1.20 15.83
N HIS A 47 -21.36 -2.17 14.96
CA HIS A 47 -20.26 -2.29 14.03
C HIS A 47 -20.21 -1.13 13.03
N HIS A 48 -21.36 -0.76 12.45
CA HIS A 48 -21.45 0.37 11.53
C HIS A 48 -21.49 1.72 12.26
N SER A 49 -22.49 1.92 13.15
CA SER A 49 -22.83 3.24 13.68
C SER A 49 -21.96 3.67 14.86
N LYS A 50 -21.13 2.78 15.42
CA LYS A 50 -20.16 3.08 16.48
C LYS A 50 -18.72 2.86 16.00
N HIS A 51 -18.33 1.62 15.63
CA HIS A 51 -16.93 1.33 15.26
C HIS A 51 -16.53 2.04 13.96
N HIS A 52 -17.25 1.84 12.85
CA HIS A 52 -16.93 2.49 11.59
C HIS A 52 -17.07 4.02 11.68
N ALA A 53 -18.14 4.52 12.31
CA ALA A 53 -18.31 5.96 12.53
C ALA A 53 -17.15 6.57 13.32
N ALA A 54 -16.60 5.87 14.32
CA ALA A 54 -15.45 6.33 15.09
C ALA A 54 -14.18 6.38 14.23
N TYR A 55 -13.93 5.40 13.36
CA TYR A 55 -12.80 5.45 12.42
C TYR A 55 -12.89 6.67 11.51
N VAL A 56 -14.06 6.95 10.93
CA VAL A 56 -14.29 8.13 10.09
C VAL A 56 -14.03 9.43 10.85
N SER A 57 -14.64 9.58 12.04
CA SER A 57 -14.49 10.79 12.86
C SER A 57 -13.04 11.01 13.30
N ASN A 58 -12.36 9.95 13.75
CA ASN A 58 -10.98 10.03 14.22
C ASN A 58 -10.01 10.30 13.05
N LEU A 59 -10.25 9.75 11.86
CA LEU A 59 -9.46 10.03 10.67
C LEU A 59 -9.57 11.52 10.32
N ASN A 60 -10.79 12.04 10.17
CA ASN A 60 -11.03 13.45 9.85
C ASN A 60 -10.35 14.37 10.87
N LYS A 61 -10.47 14.06 12.16
CA LYS A 61 -9.79 14.82 13.24
C LYS A 61 -8.26 14.75 13.10
N ALA A 62 -7.70 13.58 12.77
CA ALA A 62 -6.25 13.37 12.71
C ALA A 62 -5.59 14.08 11.51
N ILE A 63 -6.32 14.25 10.39
CA ILE A 63 -5.80 14.92 9.19
C ILE A 63 -6.13 16.43 9.16
N SER A 64 -7.08 16.89 9.98
CA SER A 64 -7.58 18.27 9.96
C SER A 64 -6.45 19.29 10.13
N GLY A 65 -6.45 20.33 9.29
CA GLY A 65 -5.46 21.40 9.27
C GLY A 65 -4.08 20.98 8.73
N SER A 66 -3.95 19.77 8.19
CA SER A 66 -2.70 19.27 7.61
C SER A 66 -2.78 19.10 6.10
N ALA A 67 -1.62 18.93 5.44
CA ALA A 67 -1.58 18.61 4.01
C ALA A 67 -2.32 17.31 3.67
N MET A 68 -2.53 16.41 4.64
CA MET A 68 -3.23 15.15 4.45
C MET A 68 -4.73 15.30 4.15
N GLU A 69 -5.35 16.45 4.44
CA GLU A 69 -6.73 16.73 4.01
C GLU A 69 -6.93 16.69 2.49
N LYS A 70 -5.83 16.80 1.72
CA LYS A 70 -5.85 16.81 0.24
C LYS A 70 -5.37 15.49 -0.36
N ILE A 71 -5.00 14.53 0.47
CA ILE A 71 -4.47 13.24 0.05
C ILE A 71 -5.64 12.25 -0.11
N SER A 72 -5.62 11.44 -1.18
CA SER A 72 -6.61 10.40 -1.41
C SER A 72 -6.55 9.29 -0.35
N MET A 73 -7.63 8.51 -0.19
CA MET A 73 -7.62 7.34 0.70
C MET A 73 -6.54 6.34 0.28
N ASN A 74 -6.39 6.09 -1.01
CA ASN A 74 -5.37 5.18 -1.52
C ASN A 74 -3.96 5.66 -1.14
N ASP A 75 -3.65 6.95 -1.29
CA ASP A 75 -2.35 7.52 -0.91
C ASP A 75 -2.13 7.51 0.61
N LEU A 76 -3.18 7.71 1.41
CA LEU A 76 -3.06 7.56 2.87
C LEU A 76 -2.66 6.13 3.26
N LEU A 77 -3.22 5.13 2.56
CA LEU A 77 -2.94 3.72 2.79
C LEU A 77 -1.61 3.28 2.18
N MET A 78 -1.32 3.67 0.93
CA MET A 78 -0.09 3.30 0.22
C MET A 78 1.18 3.65 0.99
N TYR A 79 1.15 4.76 1.71
CA TYR A 79 2.28 5.27 2.48
C TYR A 79 2.03 5.20 3.99
N ALA A 80 1.39 4.13 4.46
CA ALA A 80 1.01 3.94 5.86
C ALA A 80 2.20 3.96 6.83
N SER A 81 3.39 3.50 6.40
CA SER A 81 4.62 3.55 7.20
C SER A 81 5.08 4.97 7.57
N PHE A 82 4.70 5.96 6.74
CA PHE A 82 5.01 7.38 6.97
C PHE A 82 3.90 8.13 7.71
N ARG A 83 2.82 7.45 8.08
CA ARG A 83 1.68 8.04 8.78
C ARG A 83 1.77 7.77 10.29
N SER A 84 1.18 8.65 11.07
CA SER A 84 1.00 8.35 12.49
C SER A 84 0.13 7.10 12.68
N ALA A 85 0.29 6.39 13.79
CA ALA A 85 -0.55 5.22 14.10
C ALA A 85 -2.06 5.57 14.08
N THR A 86 -2.41 6.79 14.47
CA THR A 86 -3.80 7.29 14.42
C THR A 86 -4.31 7.38 13.00
N VAL A 87 -3.56 7.98 12.07
CA VAL A 87 -3.96 8.06 10.65
C VAL A 87 -4.02 6.67 10.03
N ARG A 88 -2.98 5.85 10.18
CA ARG A 88 -2.91 4.48 9.65
C ARG A 88 -4.10 3.63 10.09
N ASN A 89 -4.36 3.57 11.40
CA ASN A 89 -5.43 2.72 11.93
C ASN A 89 -6.82 3.22 11.52
N ASN A 90 -7.04 4.53 11.51
CA ASN A 90 -8.37 5.06 11.19
C ASN A 90 -8.63 5.10 9.67
N ALA A 91 -7.63 5.36 8.84
CA ALA A 91 -7.75 5.22 7.38
C ALA A 91 -7.99 3.75 6.99
N GLY A 92 -7.21 2.83 7.54
CA GLY A 92 -7.42 1.39 7.35
C GLY A 92 -8.81 0.96 7.83
N GLY A 93 -9.21 1.38 9.03
CA GLY A 93 -10.53 1.06 9.58
C GLY A 93 -11.67 1.56 8.69
N HIS A 94 -11.59 2.79 8.21
CA HIS A 94 -12.61 3.33 7.30
C HIS A 94 -12.65 2.56 5.98
N TYR A 95 -11.52 2.32 5.34
CA TYR A 95 -11.46 1.58 4.06
C TYR A 95 -11.97 0.14 4.20
N ASN A 96 -11.48 -0.58 5.21
CA ASN A 96 -11.81 -1.99 5.44
C ASN A 96 -13.31 -2.20 5.66
N HIS A 97 -13.91 -1.36 6.51
CA HIS A 97 -15.34 -1.43 6.79
C HIS A 97 -16.20 -1.00 5.60
N SER A 98 -15.77 0.01 4.82
CA SER A 98 -16.47 0.39 3.60
C SER A 98 -16.55 -0.78 2.62
N LEU A 99 -15.41 -1.47 2.38
CA LEU A 99 -15.37 -2.68 1.57
C LEU A 99 -16.27 -3.78 2.14
N PHE A 100 -16.26 -3.97 3.47
CA PHE A 100 -17.05 -5.02 4.13
C PHE A 100 -18.55 -4.84 3.90
N TRP A 101 -19.06 -3.62 4.04
CA TRP A 101 -20.48 -3.36 3.79
C TRP A 101 -20.88 -3.59 2.33
N GLU A 102 -20.01 -3.24 1.38
CA GLU A 102 -20.29 -3.40 -0.04
C GLU A 102 -20.38 -4.86 -0.47
N ILE A 103 -19.55 -5.75 0.10
CA ILE A 103 -19.51 -7.17 -0.26
C ILE A 103 -20.54 -8.01 0.46
N LEU A 104 -21.27 -7.48 1.44
CA LEU A 104 -22.31 -8.20 2.16
C LEU A 104 -23.69 -7.94 1.56
N ALA A 105 -24.50 -8.99 1.45
CA ALA A 105 -25.89 -8.90 1.08
C ALA A 105 -26.71 -10.01 1.79
N PRO A 106 -27.99 -9.75 2.11
CA PRO A 106 -28.88 -10.80 2.56
C PRO A 106 -29.04 -11.89 1.48
N THR A 107 -29.32 -13.11 1.89
CA THR A 107 -29.44 -14.27 0.98
C THR A 107 -30.40 -14.03 -0.18
N THR A 108 -31.44 -13.22 0.04
CA THR A 108 -32.45 -12.86 -0.96
C THR A 108 -31.96 -11.86 -2.02
N ALA A 109 -30.88 -11.14 -1.75
CA ALA A 109 -30.32 -10.13 -2.66
C ALA A 109 -28.98 -10.54 -3.27
N GLN A 110 -28.47 -11.72 -2.96
CA GLN A 110 -27.23 -12.23 -3.52
C GLN A 110 -27.35 -12.52 -5.00
N LYS A 111 -26.25 -12.26 -5.71
CA LYS A 111 -26.10 -12.60 -7.13
C LYS A 111 -24.87 -13.48 -7.32
N PRO A 112 -24.92 -14.40 -8.31
CA PRO A 112 -23.86 -15.36 -8.54
C PRO A 112 -22.54 -14.68 -8.94
N ILE A 113 -21.45 -15.41 -8.73
CA ILE A 113 -20.11 -15.09 -9.22
C ILE A 113 -20.09 -15.01 -10.76
N THR A 114 -19.28 -14.11 -11.33
CA THR A 114 -19.09 -14.07 -12.79
C THR A 114 -18.14 -15.17 -13.25
N SER A 115 -18.21 -15.50 -14.57
CA SER A 115 -17.34 -16.50 -15.19
C SER A 115 -15.85 -16.15 -15.10
N GLU A 116 -15.52 -14.85 -15.14
CA GLU A 116 -14.15 -14.36 -15.11
C GLU A 116 -13.52 -14.62 -13.73
N LEU A 117 -14.16 -14.20 -12.66
CA LEU A 117 -13.65 -14.46 -11.31
C LEU A 117 -13.68 -15.95 -10.98
N GLN A 118 -14.74 -16.67 -11.40
CA GLN A 118 -14.81 -18.12 -11.19
C GLN A 118 -13.65 -18.85 -11.88
N THR A 119 -13.32 -18.47 -13.11
CA THR A 119 -12.19 -19.05 -13.85
C THR A 119 -10.86 -18.74 -13.15
N ALA A 120 -10.64 -17.51 -12.69
CA ALA A 120 -9.44 -17.13 -11.95
C ALA A 120 -9.28 -17.96 -10.67
N ILE A 121 -10.38 -18.14 -9.93
CA ILE A 121 -10.40 -18.96 -8.71
C ILE A 121 -10.08 -20.42 -9.01
N ILE A 122 -10.73 -21.01 -10.05
CA ILE A 122 -10.49 -22.40 -10.42
C ILE A 122 -9.04 -22.60 -10.84
N ASN A 123 -8.49 -21.73 -11.66
CA ASN A 123 -7.11 -21.81 -12.12
C ASN A 123 -6.09 -21.76 -10.98
N GLN A 124 -6.37 -21.00 -9.92
CA GLN A 124 -5.41 -20.79 -8.84
C GLN A 124 -5.66 -21.66 -7.62
N TYR A 125 -6.92 -21.97 -7.31
CA TYR A 125 -7.32 -22.69 -6.09
C TYR A 125 -8.12 -23.97 -6.36
N SER A 126 -8.30 -24.36 -7.62
CA SER A 126 -9.05 -25.53 -8.06
C SER A 126 -10.58 -25.44 -7.87
N SER A 127 -11.07 -24.74 -6.87
CA SER A 127 -12.51 -24.55 -6.64
C SER A 127 -12.80 -23.34 -5.72
N LEU A 128 -14.04 -22.87 -5.75
CA LEU A 128 -14.52 -21.85 -4.80
C LEU A 128 -14.48 -22.34 -3.35
N ASP A 129 -14.74 -23.61 -3.12
CA ASP A 129 -14.71 -24.20 -1.77
C ASP A 129 -13.27 -24.27 -1.23
N SER A 130 -12.29 -24.59 -2.07
CA SER A 130 -10.87 -24.53 -1.70
C SER A 130 -10.44 -23.11 -1.34
N LEU A 131 -10.89 -22.10 -2.09
CA LEU A 131 -10.66 -20.68 -1.75
C LEU A 131 -11.26 -20.33 -0.37
N LYS A 132 -12.53 -20.74 -0.11
CA LYS A 132 -13.19 -20.49 1.19
C LYS A 132 -12.42 -21.16 2.35
N ILE A 133 -11.90 -22.37 2.15
CA ILE A 133 -11.07 -23.06 3.14
C ILE A 133 -9.82 -22.25 3.46
N LEU A 134 -9.11 -21.76 2.44
CA LEU A 134 -7.89 -20.93 2.62
C LEU A 134 -8.20 -19.62 3.33
N LEU A 135 -9.28 -18.94 2.96
CA LEU A 135 -9.73 -17.70 3.63
C LEU A 135 -10.11 -17.98 5.09
N ASN A 136 -10.84 -19.03 5.36
CA ASN A 136 -11.18 -19.44 6.74
C ASN A 136 -9.93 -19.76 7.55
N GLN A 137 -8.94 -20.43 6.96
CA GLN A 137 -7.67 -20.71 7.61
C GLN A 137 -6.91 -19.41 7.93
N ALA A 138 -6.79 -18.50 6.97
CA ALA A 138 -6.15 -17.19 7.18
C ALA A 138 -6.87 -16.38 8.28
N ALA A 139 -8.21 -16.42 8.32
CA ALA A 139 -9.04 -15.76 9.31
C ALA A 139 -8.92 -16.40 10.71
N ALA A 140 -8.98 -17.73 10.80
CA ALA A 140 -8.94 -18.46 12.06
C ALA A 140 -7.57 -18.38 12.73
N THR A 141 -6.49 -18.44 11.93
CA THR A 141 -5.10 -18.37 12.43
C THR A 141 -4.63 -16.95 12.72
N ARG A 142 -5.40 -15.91 12.37
CA ARG A 142 -5.08 -14.52 12.74
C ARG A 142 -5.17 -14.37 14.25
N PHE A 143 -4.01 -14.28 14.89
CA PHE A 143 -3.94 -14.03 16.34
C PHE A 143 -4.39 -12.61 16.66
N GLY A 144 -5.35 -12.48 17.58
CA GLY A 144 -5.93 -11.19 17.94
C GLY A 144 -6.89 -10.65 16.88
N SER A 145 -6.97 -9.32 16.80
CA SER A 145 -7.82 -8.59 15.85
C SER A 145 -7.16 -8.47 14.48
N GLY A 146 -7.94 -8.44 13.43
CA GLY A 146 -7.47 -8.24 12.08
C GLY A 146 -8.49 -8.62 11.01
N TRP A 147 -7.99 -8.90 9.82
CA TRP A 147 -8.79 -9.18 8.62
C TRP A 147 -8.17 -10.33 7.83
N ALA A 148 -8.98 -11.12 7.17
CA ALA A 148 -8.55 -12.05 6.12
C ALA A 148 -9.04 -11.57 4.76
N TRP A 149 -8.17 -11.66 3.74
CA TRP A 149 -8.34 -10.99 2.47
C TRP A 149 -8.27 -11.95 1.29
N LEU A 150 -9.12 -11.70 0.27
CA LEU A 150 -8.87 -12.06 -1.12
C LEU A 150 -8.44 -10.81 -1.87
N VAL A 151 -7.29 -10.89 -2.52
CA VAL A 151 -6.58 -9.75 -3.10
C VAL A 151 -6.26 -10.00 -4.55
N VAL A 152 -6.35 -8.96 -5.39
CA VAL A 152 -5.72 -8.95 -6.73
C VAL A 152 -4.32 -8.39 -6.57
N THR A 153 -3.31 -9.21 -6.86
CA THR A 153 -1.89 -8.79 -6.80
C THR A 153 -1.53 -7.93 -8.00
N PRO A 154 -0.41 -7.17 -7.93
CA PRO A 154 0.08 -6.39 -9.07
C PRO A 154 0.23 -7.20 -10.37
N GLU A 155 0.56 -8.50 -10.26
CA GLU A 155 0.66 -9.42 -11.41
C GLU A 155 -0.70 -9.91 -11.93
N GLY A 156 -1.81 -9.36 -11.42
CA GLY A 156 -3.18 -9.74 -11.80
C GLY A 156 -3.63 -11.10 -11.27
N LYS A 157 -2.87 -11.70 -10.33
CA LYS A 157 -3.22 -12.98 -9.69
C LYS A 157 -4.05 -12.74 -8.43
N LEU A 158 -4.68 -13.81 -7.94
CA LEU A 158 -5.36 -13.77 -6.64
C LEU A 158 -4.39 -14.20 -5.53
N ALA A 159 -4.50 -13.57 -4.35
CA ALA A 159 -3.77 -13.96 -3.16
C ALA A 159 -4.71 -14.01 -1.94
N VAL A 160 -4.41 -14.93 -1.00
CA VAL A 160 -5.14 -15.08 0.27
C VAL A 160 -4.16 -14.97 1.43
N TYR A 161 -4.40 -14.00 2.31
CA TYR A 161 -3.64 -13.84 3.56
C TYR A 161 -4.40 -12.99 4.57
N SER A 162 -3.82 -12.77 5.75
CA SER A 162 -4.42 -11.96 6.80
C SER A 162 -3.48 -10.85 7.26
N THR A 163 -4.07 -9.74 7.70
CA THR A 163 -3.37 -8.60 8.32
C THR A 163 -3.85 -8.38 9.74
N ALA A 164 -2.99 -7.78 10.57
CA ALA A 164 -3.33 -7.44 11.95
C ALA A 164 -4.07 -6.11 12.02
N ASN A 165 -4.88 -5.93 13.06
CA ASN A 165 -5.56 -4.67 13.36
C ASN A 165 -6.38 -4.15 12.17
N GLN A 166 -6.14 -2.89 11.76
CA GLN A 166 -6.78 -2.27 10.59
C GLN A 166 -5.85 -2.16 9.37
N ASP A 167 -4.70 -2.85 9.41
CA ASP A 167 -3.83 -2.93 8.24
C ASP A 167 -4.52 -3.65 7.09
N ASN A 168 -4.22 -3.24 5.87
CA ASN A 168 -4.80 -3.83 4.68
C ASN A 168 -3.77 -4.03 3.54
N PRO A 169 -4.14 -4.75 2.48
CA PRO A 169 -3.27 -5.10 1.36
C PRO A 169 -2.67 -3.92 0.57
N ILE A 170 -3.27 -2.73 0.61
CA ILE A 170 -2.75 -1.55 -0.09
C ILE A 170 -1.52 -0.97 0.62
N MET A 171 -1.42 -1.17 1.94
CA MET A 171 -0.40 -0.54 2.77
C MET A 171 1.01 -1.06 2.44
N ASP A 172 1.99 -0.15 2.46
CA ASP A 172 3.43 -0.44 2.23
C ASP A 172 4.08 -1.32 3.31
N ILE A 173 3.38 -1.53 4.41
CA ILE A 173 3.75 -2.43 5.51
C ILE A 173 3.17 -3.84 5.33
N SER A 174 2.31 -4.06 4.33
CA SER A 174 1.78 -5.39 4.02
C SER A 174 2.86 -6.28 3.42
N LYS A 175 2.87 -7.56 3.80
CA LYS A 175 3.83 -8.56 3.28
C LYS A 175 3.69 -8.72 1.77
N GLU A 176 2.46 -8.76 1.30
CA GLU A 176 2.10 -8.78 -0.11
C GLU A 176 1.12 -7.64 -0.34
N ARG A 177 1.35 -6.85 -1.39
CA ARG A 177 0.49 -5.71 -1.71
C ARG A 177 -0.46 -6.07 -2.85
N GLY A 178 -1.59 -5.41 -2.86
CA GLY A 178 -2.59 -5.58 -3.91
C GLY A 178 -3.90 -4.88 -3.55
N ILE A 179 -4.89 -5.02 -4.43
CA ILE A 179 -6.21 -4.43 -4.23
C ILE A 179 -7.12 -5.49 -3.61
N PRO A 180 -7.61 -5.29 -2.37
CA PRO A 180 -8.53 -6.22 -1.74
C PRO A 180 -9.91 -6.17 -2.42
N ILE A 181 -10.44 -7.35 -2.75
CA ILE A 181 -11.76 -7.52 -3.38
C ILE A 181 -12.76 -8.19 -2.45
N LEU A 182 -12.27 -8.85 -1.40
CA LEU A 182 -13.07 -9.41 -0.31
C LEU A 182 -12.26 -9.32 0.98
N GLY A 183 -12.90 -8.89 2.07
CA GLY A 183 -12.34 -8.86 3.41
C GLY A 183 -13.28 -9.52 4.41
N ILE A 184 -12.75 -10.36 5.30
CA ILE A 184 -13.50 -10.94 6.43
C ILE A 184 -12.94 -10.32 7.70
N ASP A 185 -13.80 -9.60 8.42
CA ASP A 185 -13.45 -9.00 9.70
C ASP A 185 -13.38 -10.08 10.79
N VAL A 186 -12.24 -10.17 11.49
CA VAL A 186 -12.05 -11.08 12.63
C VAL A 186 -11.78 -10.33 13.93
N TRP A 187 -12.03 -9.03 13.98
CA TRP A 187 -12.19 -8.32 15.22
C TRP A 187 -13.41 -8.89 15.99
N GLU A 188 -13.31 -9.00 17.31
CA GLU A 188 -14.40 -9.57 18.12
C GLU A 188 -15.71 -8.77 17.99
N HIS A 189 -15.65 -7.48 17.75
CA HIS A 189 -16.85 -6.65 17.54
C HIS A 189 -17.67 -7.08 16.32
N ALA A 190 -17.11 -7.80 15.36
CA ALA A 190 -17.83 -8.28 14.18
C ALA A 190 -18.72 -9.50 14.47
N TYR A 191 -18.46 -10.23 15.57
CA TYR A 191 -19.14 -11.51 15.78
C TYR A 191 -19.45 -11.87 17.24
N TYR A 192 -18.89 -11.16 18.24
CA TYR A 192 -18.90 -11.62 19.62
C TYR A 192 -20.31 -11.68 20.25
N LEU A 193 -21.20 -10.75 19.92
CA LEU A 193 -22.56 -10.75 20.48
C LEU A 193 -23.33 -12.03 20.14
N LYS A 194 -23.14 -12.55 18.93
CA LYS A 194 -23.84 -13.75 18.46
C LYS A 194 -23.04 -15.03 18.67
N TYR A 195 -21.75 -15.02 18.39
CA TYR A 195 -20.90 -16.22 18.36
C TYR A 195 -19.96 -16.33 19.55
N GLN A 196 -19.81 -15.28 20.35
CA GLN A 196 -18.90 -15.21 21.49
C GLN A 196 -17.46 -15.62 21.07
N ASN A 197 -16.84 -16.56 21.76
CA ASN A 197 -15.51 -17.07 21.47
C ASN A 197 -15.44 -18.04 20.27
N LYS A 198 -16.58 -18.34 19.64
CA LYS A 198 -16.66 -19.31 18.54
C LYS A 198 -16.43 -18.65 17.18
N ARG A 199 -15.22 -18.10 16.96
CA ARG A 199 -14.85 -17.49 15.67
C ARG A 199 -15.13 -18.42 14.49
N GLY A 200 -14.88 -19.75 14.64
CA GLY A 200 -15.12 -20.73 13.59
C GLY A 200 -16.58 -20.78 13.12
N ASP A 201 -17.55 -20.66 14.03
CA ASP A 201 -18.98 -20.66 13.68
C ASP A 201 -19.34 -19.40 12.87
N TYR A 202 -18.80 -18.23 13.26
CA TYR A 202 -18.91 -16.99 12.48
C TYR A 202 -18.30 -17.14 11.07
N LEU A 203 -17.10 -17.73 10.97
CA LEU A 203 -16.43 -17.96 9.69
C LEU A 203 -17.19 -18.94 8.79
N GLY A 204 -17.93 -19.88 9.36
CA GLY A 204 -18.86 -20.72 8.60
C GLY A 204 -20.10 -19.95 8.11
N ALA A 205 -20.61 -19.06 8.96
CA ALA A 205 -21.85 -18.34 8.71
C ALA A 205 -21.71 -17.20 7.68
N ILE A 206 -20.57 -16.47 7.69
CA ILE A 206 -20.38 -15.27 6.87
C ILE A 206 -20.51 -15.54 5.36
N TRP A 207 -20.20 -16.76 4.91
CA TRP A 207 -20.32 -17.15 3.50
C TRP A 207 -21.74 -17.06 2.95
N ASN A 208 -22.75 -17.14 3.82
CA ASN A 208 -24.16 -16.95 3.44
C ASN A 208 -24.49 -15.49 3.13
N LEU A 209 -23.59 -14.55 3.45
CA LEU A 209 -23.80 -13.12 3.25
C LEU A 209 -22.91 -12.54 2.15
N ILE A 210 -21.92 -13.27 1.64
CA ILE A 210 -21.03 -12.75 0.59
C ILE A 210 -21.76 -12.61 -0.74
N ASN A 211 -21.84 -11.39 -1.24
CA ASN A 211 -22.36 -11.08 -2.57
C ASN A 211 -21.27 -11.27 -3.64
N TRP A 212 -21.20 -12.49 -4.14
CA TRP A 212 -20.17 -12.87 -5.11
C TRP A 212 -20.17 -12.03 -6.39
N ARG A 213 -21.30 -11.42 -6.75
CA ARG A 213 -21.36 -10.49 -7.90
C ARG A 213 -20.57 -9.23 -7.59
N VAL A 214 -20.74 -8.64 -6.42
CA VAL A 214 -19.95 -7.44 -6.03
C VAL A 214 -18.47 -7.76 -5.93
N VAL A 215 -18.10 -8.92 -5.39
CA VAL A 215 -16.71 -9.38 -5.37
C VAL A 215 -16.15 -9.52 -6.79
N SER A 216 -16.96 -10.03 -7.74
CA SER A 216 -16.59 -10.14 -9.15
C SER A 216 -16.41 -8.77 -9.82
N ASP A 217 -17.32 -7.84 -9.56
CA ASP A 217 -17.23 -6.49 -10.11
C ASP A 217 -15.97 -5.77 -9.57
N LYS A 218 -15.62 -5.97 -8.29
CA LYS A 218 -14.37 -5.49 -7.69
C LYS A 218 -13.12 -6.15 -8.31
N TYR A 219 -13.19 -7.44 -8.62
CA TYR A 219 -12.12 -8.14 -9.34
C TYR A 219 -11.85 -7.53 -10.71
N ALA A 220 -12.91 -7.34 -11.50
CA ALA A 220 -12.79 -6.74 -12.83
C ALA A 220 -12.29 -5.29 -12.76
N ALA A 221 -12.75 -4.50 -11.77
CA ALA A 221 -12.28 -3.15 -11.53
C ALA A 221 -10.80 -3.14 -11.13
N ALA A 222 -10.37 -4.00 -10.21
CA ALA A 222 -9.00 -4.06 -9.71
C ALA A 222 -7.98 -4.37 -10.82
N LEU A 223 -8.31 -5.26 -11.77
CA LEU A 223 -7.44 -5.59 -12.90
C LEU A 223 -7.15 -4.39 -13.81
N ASN A 224 -8.02 -3.37 -13.82
CA ASN A 224 -7.90 -2.17 -14.63
C ASN A 224 -7.57 -0.92 -13.81
N ASP A 225 -7.38 -1.03 -12.50
CA ASP A 225 -7.11 0.10 -11.62
C ASP A 225 -5.64 0.54 -11.76
N PRO A 226 -5.38 1.83 -12.06
CA PRO A 226 -4.01 2.38 -12.07
C PRO A 226 -3.23 2.11 -10.78
N LEU A 227 -3.91 2.04 -9.63
CA LEU A 227 -3.32 1.71 -8.35
C LEU A 227 -2.56 0.37 -8.39
N LEU A 228 -3.03 -0.62 -9.16
CA LEU A 228 -2.35 -1.91 -9.25
C LEU A 228 -0.92 -1.76 -9.79
N LYS A 229 -0.73 -0.90 -10.80
CA LYS A 229 0.60 -0.59 -11.35
C LYS A 229 1.48 0.17 -10.35
N GLU A 230 0.88 1.08 -9.58
CA GLU A 230 1.62 1.81 -8.53
C GLU A 230 2.07 0.86 -7.42
N LEU A 231 1.20 -0.10 -7.02
CA LEU A 231 1.56 -1.13 -6.05
C LEU A 231 2.66 -2.08 -6.56
N GLU A 232 2.71 -2.35 -7.86
CA GLU A 232 3.78 -3.13 -8.50
C GLU A 232 5.14 -2.44 -8.36
N LYS A 233 5.22 -1.15 -8.70
CA LYS A 233 6.43 -0.33 -8.58
C LYS A 233 6.97 -0.34 -7.15
N ASP A 234 6.07 -0.26 -6.18
CA ASP A 234 6.38 -0.23 -4.76
C ASP A 234 6.77 -1.61 -4.16
N ASN A 235 6.59 -2.71 -4.89
CA ASN A 235 6.91 -4.06 -4.39
C ASN A 235 8.40 -4.43 -4.49
N TRP A 236 9.22 -3.60 -5.12
CA TRP A 236 10.65 -3.88 -5.21
C TRP A 236 11.35 -3.54 -3.89
N LEU A 237 11.23 -4.42 -2.92
CA LEU A 237 11.79 -4.24 -1.57
C LEU A 237 13.29 -3.90 -1.59
N ALA A 238 14.04 -4.51 -2.49
CA ALA A 238 15.48 -4.29 -2.59
C ALA A 238 15.82 -2.84 -2.96
N ILE A 239 15.02 -2.17 -3.80
CA ILE A 239 15.24 -0.75 -4.16
C ILE A 239 14.98 0.16 -2.96
N LYS A 240 13.94 -0.13 -2.17
CA LYS A 240 13.62 0.63 -0.93
C LYS A 240 14.72 0.49 0.12
N GLU A 241 15.20 -0.72 0.32
CA GLU A 241 16.29 -1.01 1.26
C GLU A 241 17.60 -0.34 0.84
N PHE A 242 17.89 -0.31 -0.47
CA PHE A 242 19.03 0.43 -1.01
C PHE A 242 18.86 1.93 -0.82
N HIS A 243 17.69 2.48 -1.20
CA HIS A 243 17.39 3.91 -1.06
C HIS A 243 17.56 4.41 0.39
N LYS A 244 17.12 3.64 1.36
CA LYS A 244 17.28 3.97 2.78
C LYS A 244 18.73 4.20 3.16
N VAL A 245 19.64 3.34 2.73
CA VAL A 245 21.08 3.49 3.00
C VAL A 245 21.69 4.61 2.16
N MET A 246 21.29 4.73 0.90
CA MET A 246 21.71 5.80 0.00
C MET A 246 21.37 7.18 0.59
N ALA A 247 20.14 7.40 0.99
CA ALA A 247 19.68 8.66 1.59
C ALA A 247 20.46 9.01 2.87
N GLN A 248 20.71 8.02 3.73
CA GLN A 248 21.44 8.20 5.00
C GLN A 248 22.95 8.40 4.82
N THR A 249 23.49 8.17 3.63
CA THR A 249 24.90 8.40 3.31
C THR A 249 25.11 9.60 2.39
N PHE A 250 24.18 9.88 1.48
CA PHE A 250 24.26 10.97 0.52
C PHE A 250 23.83 12.32 1.11
N HIS A 251 22.66 12.44 1.74
CA HIS A 251 22.21 13.76 2.26
C HIS A 251 23.14 14.38 3.30
N PRO A 252 23.74 13.64 4.26
CA PRO A 252 24.77 14.22 5.10
C PRO A 252 26.02 14.67 4.30
N ALA A 253 26.38 13.97 3.21
CA ALA A 253 27.51 14.35 2.37
C ALA A 253 27.26 15.67 1.65
N GLU A 254 26.02 15.98 1.22
CA GLU A 254 25.64 17.29 0.66
C GLU A 254 25.86 18.42 1.68
N GLU A 255 25.75 18.13 2.97
CA GLU A 255 26.03 19.05 4.08
C GLU A 255 27.51 19.03 4.52
N ASN A 256 28.41 18.51 3.69
CA ASN A 256 29.85 18.32 3.96
C ASN A 256 30.15 17.35 5.12
N ASN A 257 29.22 16.47 5.48
CA ASN A 257 29.42 15.44 6.49
C ASN A 257 29.58 14.05 5.86
N LEU A 258 30.81 13.63 5.58
CA LEU A 258 31.13 12.34 5.00
C LEU A 258 31.26 11.20 6.03
N ALA A 259 31.07 11.45 7.33
CA ALA A 259 31.22 10.43 8.36
C ALA A 259 30.24 9.25 8.19
N PRO A 260 28.92 9.44 7.89
CA PRO A 260 28.00 8.33 7.60
C PRO A 260 28.43 7.52 6.37
N LEU A 261 28.89 8.17 5.29
CA LEU A 261 29.40 7.47 4.10
C LEU A 261 30.62 6.61 4.43
N ARG A 262 31.58 7.14 5.19
CA ARG A 262 32.78 6.41 5.60
C ARG A 262 32.45 5.19 6.44
N THR A 263 31.53 5.30 7.40
CA THR A 263 31.16 4.21 8.31
C THR A 263 30.26 3.15 7.65
N ARG A 264 29.43 3.54 6.68
CA ARG A 264 28.41 2.67 6.08
C ARG A 264 28.67 2.32 4.61
N SER A 265 29.83 2.65 4.04
CA SER A 265 30.15 2.32 2.65
C SER A 265 30.05 0.84 2.32
N GLY A 266 30.39 -0.04 3.28
CA GLY A 266 30.25 -1.50 3.14
C GLY A 266 28.78 -1.94 3.09
N GLU A 267 27.93 -1.33 3.90
CA GLU A 267 26.49 -1.57 3.89
C GLU A 267 25.84 -1.08 2.57
N LEU A 268 26.22 0.12 2.12
CA LEU A 268 25.77 0.68 0.84
C LEU A 268 26.11 -0.28 -0.32
N TYR A 269 27.35 -0.78 -0.37
CA TYR A 269 27.76 -1.75 -1.38
C TYR A 269 27.02 -3.07 -1.27
N ALA A 270 26.83 -3.61 -0.07
CA ALA A 270 26.07 -4.84 0.14
C ALA A 270 24.60 -4.71 -0.32
N LYS A 271 23.97 -3.56 -0.07
CA LYS A 271 22.61 -3.29 -0.56
C LYS A 271 22.55 -3.10 -2.07
N ALA A 272 23.59 -2.56 -2.71
CA ALA A 272 23.70 -2.48 -4.18
C ALA A 272 23.77 -3.88 -4.82
N ILE A 273 24.52 -4.81 -4.23
CA ILE A 273 24.58 -6.21 -4.66
C ILE A 273 23.21 -6.87 -4.53
N LEU A 274 22.54 -6.70 -3.39
CA LEU A 274 21.20 -7.27 -3.17
C LEU A 274 20.19 -6.72 -4.16
N LEU A 275 20.22 -5.41 -4.43
CA LEU A 275 19.35 -4.77 -5.40
C LEU A 275 19.57 -5.32 -6.81
N LYS A 276 20.81 -5.40 -7.26
CA LYS A 276 21.16 -5.93 -8.59
C LYS A 276 20.71 -7.38 -8.77
N ASN A 277 20.83 -8.22 -7.74
CA ASN A 277 20.50 -9.64 -7.78
C ASN A 277 19.03 -9.91 -7.44
N SER A 278 18.24 -8.90 -7.09
CA SER A 278 16.81 -9.02 -6.82
C SER A 278 16.02 -9.12 -8.12
N THR A 279 14.84 -9.69 -8.05
CA THR A 279 13.90 -9.68 -9.18
C THR A 279 13.18 -8.34 -9.22
N PRO A 280 13.39 -7.51 -10.26
CA PRO A 280 12.63 -6.28 -10.41
C PRO A 280 11.17 -6.60 -10.76
N PRO A 281 10.22 -5.68 -10.50
CA PRO A 281 8.86 -5.78 -11.00
C PRO A 281 8.86 -5.86 -12.53
N ALA A 282 7.77 -6.44 -13.11
CA ALA A 282 7.71 -6.66 -14.56
C ALA A 282 7.89 -5.38 -15.38
N SER A 283 7.38 -4.24 -14.86
CA SER A 283 7.54 -2.91 -15.46
C SER A 283 9.00 -2.42 -15.50
N ALA A 284 9.83 -2.85 -14.57
CA ALA A 284 11.24 -2.50 -14.44
C ALA A 284 12.20 -3.60 -14.95
N ASN A 285 11.69 -4.74 -15.43
CA ASN A 285 12.52 -5.86 -15.87
C ASN A 285 12.92 -5.70 -17.35
N ASN A 286 13.83 -4.79 -17.62
CA ASN A 286 14.38 -4.52 -18.95
C ASN A 286 15.91 -4.32 -18.91
N ASP A 287 16.54 -4.40 -20.10
CA ASP A 287 17.99 -4.34 -20.22
C ASP A 287 18.60 -3.03 -19.72
N LYS A 288 17.91 -1.90 -19.87
CA LYS A 288 18.38 -0.59 -19.40
C LYS A 288 18.46 -0.54 -17.88
N VAL A 289 17.45 -1.08 -17.19
CA VAL A 289 17.46 -1.20 -15.71
C VAL A 289 18.62 -2.09 -15.28
N GLN A 290 18.81 -3.25 -15.91
CA GLN A 290 19.89 -4.18 -15.57
C GLN A 290 21.28 -3.56 -15.77
N GLU A 291 21.47 -2.77 -16.83
CA GLU A 291 22.70 -2.02 -17.08
C GLU A 291 22.92 -0.93 -16.00
N ALA A 292 21.88 -0.16 -15.67
CA ALA A 292 21.97 0.87 -14.63
C ALA A 292 22.29 0.26 -13.25
N LEU A 293 21.68 -0.87 -12.89
CA LEU A 293 21.98 -1.60 -11.66
C LEU A 293 23.43 -2.10 -11.61
N SER A 294 23.95 -2.54 -12.74
CA SER A 294 25.37 -2.97 -12.84
C SER A 294 26.34 -1.80 -12.66
N ARG A 295 26.01 -0.62 -13.20
CA ARG A 295 26.77 0.61 -12.99
C ARG A 295 26.68 1.07 -11.53
N LEU A 296 25.50 0.97 -10.92
CA LEU A 296 25.27 1.34 -9.52
C LEU A 296 26.11 0.47 -8.56
N GLU A 297 26.06 -0.85 -8.74
CA GLU A 297 26.88 -1.77 -7.95
C GLU A 297 28.37 -1.44 -8.05
N LYS A 298 28.88 -1.23 -9.27
CA LYS A 298 30.28 -0.87 -9.49
C LYS A 298 30.63 0.45 -8.80
N GLN A 299 29.76 1.44 -8.88
CA GLN A 299 30.00 2.74 -8.26
C GLN A 299 30.04 2.63 -6.72
N CYS A 300 29.15 1.82 -6.12
CA CYS A 300 29.17 1.56 -4.68
C CYS A 300 30.42 0.78 -4.24
N LEU A 301 30.91 -0.17 -5.06
CA LEU A 301 32.17 -0.86 -4.82
C LEU A 301 33.36 0.10 -4.85
N ASP A 302 33.38 1.03 -5.82
CA ASP A 302 34.43 2.05 -5.94
C ASP A 302 34.48 2.96 -4.70
N ILE A 303 33.28 3.36 -4.18
CA ILE A 303 33.18 4.15 -2.95
C ILE A 303 33.75 3.36 -1.77
N HIS A 304 33.30 2.13 -1.57
CA HIS A 304 33.77 1.28 -0.48
C HIS A 304 35.25 1.06 -0.53
N THR A 305 35.79 0.75 -1.71
CA THR A 305 37.22 0.56 -1.93
C THR A 305 38.02 1.85 -1.63
N LEU A 306 37.53 3.02 -2.04
CA LEU A 306 38.15 4.30 -1.75
C LEU A 306 38.16 4.60 -0.25
N VAL A 307 37.07 4.31 0.47
CA VAL A 307 37.01 4.49 1.93
C VAL A 307 38.11 3.67 2.63
N GLN A 308 38.36 2.43 2.21
CA GLN A 308 39.33 1.52 2.82
C GLN A 308 40.80 1.92 2.52
N LYS A 309 41.07 2.67 1.47
CA LYS A 309 42.45 3.08 1.11
C LYS A 309 42.96 4.19 2.04
N PRO A 310 44.19 4.07 2.56
CA PRO A 310 44.79 5.19 3.28
C PRO A 310 44.97 6.41 2.35
N ALA A 311 44.71 7.61 2.87
CA ALA A 311 44.84 8.83 2.10
C ALA A 311 46.25 9.46 2.28
N LYS A 312 46.84 9.90 1.18
CA LYS A 312 47.99 10.83 1.22
C LYS A 312 47.54 12.28 1.42
N ASN A 313 46.31 12.58 1.02
CA ASN A 313 45.67 13.88 1.18
C ASN A 313 44.16 13.64 1.47
N GLU A 314 43.70 13.88 2.70
CA GLU A 314 42.33 13.67 3.11
C GLU A 314 41.34 14.61 2.40
N VAL A 315 41.71 15.88 2.14
CA VAL A 315 40.83 16.83 1.43
C VAL A 315 40.54 16.35 0.01
N ALA A 316 41.56 15.88 -0.70
CA ALA A 316 41.38 15.35 -2.05
C ALA A 316 40.57 14.05 -2.05
N LYS A 317 40.73 13.21 -1.02
CA LYS A 317 39.95 11.99 -0.85
C LYS A 317 38.48 12.32 -0.56
N ASP A 318 38.20 13.32 0.26
CA ASP A 318 36.84 13.75 0.58
C ASP A 318 36.13 14.31 -0.64
N ALA A 319 36.78 15.16 -1.43
CA ALA A 319 36.22 15.64 -2.69
C ALA A 319 35.87 14.50 -3.66
N LEU A 320 36.74 13.48 -3.76
CA LEU A 320 36.51 12.32 -4.62
C LEU A 320 35.38 11.41 -4.05
N LEU A 321 35.26 11.26 -2.73
CA LEU A 321 34.17 10.53 -2.10
C LEU A 321 32.84 11.21 -2.37
N PHE A 322 32.77 12.54 -2.27
CA PHE A 322 31.58 13.30 -2.58
C PHE A 322 31.15 13.15 -4.04
N GLU A 323 32.11 13.32 -4.99
CA GLU A 323 31.87 13.10 -6.42
C GLU A 323 31.28 11.70 -6.67
N LYS A 324 31.90 10.69 -6.06
CA LYS A 324 31.45 9.29 -6.27
C LYS A 324 30.07 8.98 -5.69
N ILE A 325 29.74 9.51 -4.52
CA ILE A 325 28.40 9.27 -3.94
C ILE A 325 27.32 10.04 -4.70
N THR A 326 27.61 11.25 -5.20
CA THR A 326 26.71 12.00 -6.10
C THR A 326 26.44 11.21 -7.37
N LYS A 327 27.47 10.66 -7.99
CA LYS A 327 27.29 9.81 -9.17
C LYS A 327 26.50 8.54 -8.89
N ALA A 328 26.68 7.91 -7.73
CA ALA A 328 25.87 6.74 -7.33
C ALA A 328 24.40 7.12 -7.14
N HIS A 329 24.13 8.29 -6.55
CA HIS A 329 22.79 8.83 -6.37
C HIS A 329 22.11 9.13 -7.72
N ASP A 330 22.83 9.75 -8.67
CA ASP A 330 22.31 10.00 -10.02
C ASP A 330 21.94 8.71 -10.76
N ILE A 331 22.82 7.68 -10.69
CA ILE A 331 22.54 6.36 -11.28
C ILE A 331 21.32 5.71 -10.61
N PHE A 332 21.17 5.88 -9.31
CA PHE A 332 20.00 5.36 -8.58
C PHE A 332 18.69 6.02 -9.06
N HIS A 333 18.68 7.34 -9.24
CA HIS A 333 17.52 8.04 -9.81
C HIS A 333 17.26 7.65 -11.27
N GLU A 334 18.28 7.31 -12.04
CA GLU A 334 18.10 6.73 -13.39
C GLU A 334 17.36 5.38 -13.29
N VAL A 335 17.72 4.51 -12.34
CA VAL A 335 17.00 3.25 -12.10
C VAL A 335 15.54 3.52 -11.74
N GLU A 336 15.27 4.45 -10.81
CA GLU A 336 13.91 4.84 -10.45
C GLU A 336 13.13 5.39 -11.66
N GLY A 337 13.74 6.27 -12.46
CA GLY A 337 13.13 6.84 -13.67
C GLY A 337 12.80 5.79 -14.74
N LEU A 338 13.70 4.83 -14.98
CA LEU A 338 13.47 3.73 -15.93
C LEU A 338 12.38 2.74 -15.47
N CYS A 339 11.95 2.77 -14.21
CA CYS A 339 10.81 2.03 -13.73
C CYS A 339 9.47 2.72 -14.07
N HIS A 340 9.51 3.96 -14.57
CA HIS A 340 8.34 4.80 -14.87
C HIS A 340 8.03 4.92 -16.38
N ASP A 341 8.92 4.47 -17.26
CA ASP A 341 8.75 4.40 -18.70
C ASP A 341 8.13 3.04 -19.13
#